data_3b609aacded5f955f895084c968a683b
#
_entry.id   3b609aacded5f955f895084c968a683b
#
_cell.length_a   1.000
_cell.length_b   1.000
_cell.length_c   1.000
_cell.angle_alpha   90.00
_cell.angle_beta   90.00
_cell.angle_gamma   90.00
#
_symmetry.space_group_name_H-M   'P 1'
#
loop_
_entity.id
_entity.type
_entity.pdbx_description
1 polymer ?
#
loop_
_entity_poly.entity_id
_entity_poly.type
_entity_poly.pdbx_seq_one_letter_code
_entity_poly.pdbx_strand_id
1 'polypeptide(L)'
;VGKKDVGVIVNNIYINKNLVKSASKNDIISIKVNDKVEKDDKVLLTLDNKLNKKIDEEILLRTRKVLIKGTFIAKLNEKIRFIVTDGVNTVEECSDFLVEQAINKKITEKEIREKLNKIKDTVYEYKFLDINIDDNIFIPLTKLNDLRRNIFLKLNEKRLYKTLFKKEKYTVNVPNFPK
;
A
#
# COMPACT_ATOMS: atom_id res chain seq x y z
N VAL A 1 21.81 -41.89 -4.87
CA VAL A 1 22.05 -40.57 -5.54
C VAL A 1 20.69 -40.13 -6.04
N GLY A 2 20.10 -39.10 -5.43
CA GLY A 2 18.77 -38.59 -5.83
C GLY A 2 18.82 -38.00 -7.25
N LYS A 3 17.73 -38.16 -8.00
CA LYS A 3 17.55 -37.56 -9.33
C LYS A 3 17.55 -36.05 -9.19
N LYS A 4 18.37 -35.34 -9.94
CA LYS A 4 18.48 -33.90 -9.89
C LYS A 4 17.33 -33.27 -10.68
N ASP A 5 16.57 -32.35 -10.07
CA ASP A 5 15.53 -31.61 -10.78
C ASP A 5 16.13 -30.73 -11.89
N VAL A 6 15.52 -30.75 -13.06
CA VAL A 6 15.92 -29.99 -14.24
C VAL A 6 14.95 -28.82 -14.41
N GLY A 7 15.45 -27.59 -14.35
CA GLY A 7 14.67 -26.37 -14.60
C GLY A 7 14.90 -25.83 -16.01
N VAL A 8 13.84 -25.40 -16.69
CA VAL A 8 13.92 -24.78 -18.00
C VAL A 8 12.97 -23.58 -18.14
N ILE A 9 13.43 -22.54 -18.82
CA ILE A 9 12.55 -21.44 -19.24
C ILE A 9 11.97 -21.77 -20.60
N VAL A 10 10.65 -21.91 -20.68
CA VAL A 10 9.96 -22.23 -21.93
C VAL A 10 9.86 -20.98 -22.80
N ASN A 11 10.73 -20.85 -23.80
CA ASN A 11 10.71 -19.75 -24.77
C ASN A 11 9.86 -20.10 -26.00
N ASN A 12 9.90 -21.34 -26.44
CA ASN A 12 9.21 -21.82 -27.65
C ASN A 12 8.44 -23.12 -27.35
N ILE A 13 7.24 -23.18 -27.86
CA ILE A 13 6.37 -24.36 -27.79
C ILE A 13 6.11 -24.82 -29.20
N TYR A 14 6.21 -26.15 -29.45
CA TYR A 14 5.95 -26.74 -30.73
C TYR A 14 4.83 -27.78 -30.64
N ILE A 15 3.93 -27.76 -31.60
CA ILE A 15 2.91 -28.80 -31.83
C ILE A 15 3.16 -29.37 -33.22
N ASN A 16 3.34 -30.67 -33.33
CA ASN A 16 3.66 -31.33 -34.59
C ASN A 16 4.82 -30.65 -35.36
N LYS A 17 5.88 -30.27 -34.65
CA LYS A 17 7.07 -29.53 -35.17
C LYS A 17 6.80 -28.07 -35.59
N ASN A 18 5.58 -27.59 -35.53
CA ASN A 18 5.25 -26.18 -35.82
C ASN A 18 5.34 -25.34 -34.56
N LEU A 19 5.98 -24.16 -34.67
CA LEU A 19 6.07 -23.19 -33.59
C LEU A 19 4.69 -22.59 -33.33
N VAL A 20 4.24 -22.63 -32.06
CA VAL A 20 2.96 -22.05 -31.64
C VAL A 20 3.17 -21.05 -30.49
N LYS A 21 2.26 -20.10 -30.37
CA LYS A 21 2.31 -19.09 -29.28
C LYS A 21 1.73 -19.61 -27.97
N SER A 22 0.83 -20.58 -28.04
CA SER A 22 0.18 -21.17 -26.87
C SER A 22 -0.29 -22.57 -27.19
N ALA A 23 -0.47 -23.41 -26.17
CA ALA A 23 -1.04 -24.74 -26.27
C ALA A 23 -2.23 -24.85 -25.29
N SER A 24 -3.17 -25.70 -25.62
CA SER A 24 -4.37 -25.97 -24.84
C SER A 24 -4.25 -27.26 -24.04
N LYS A 25 -5.18 -27.46 -23.12
CA LYS A 25 -5.29 -28.75 -22.40
C LYS A 25 -5.45 -29.90 -23.37
N ASN A 26 -4.67 -30.98 -23.20
CA ASN A 26 -4.58 -32.18 -24.00
C ASN A 26 -3.76 -32.06 -25.31
N ASP A 27 -3.15 -30.91 -25.61
CA ASP A 27 -2.20 -30.85 -26.72
C ASP A 27 -0.89 -31.58 -26.36
N ILE A 28 -0.33 -32.29 -27.33
CA ILE A 28 1.01 -32.85 -27.21
C ILE A 28 2.01 -31.83 -27.69
N ILE A 29 2.81 -31.33 -26.78
CA ILE A 29 3.79 -30.30 -27.08
C ILE A 29 5.23 -30.79 -26.99
N SER A 30 6.11 -30.10 -27.72
CA SER A 30 7.57 -30.25 -27.58
C SER A 30 8.17 -28.94 -27.12
N ILE A 31 9.06 -29.00 -26.13
CA ILE A 31 9.84 -27.87 -25.61
C ILE A 31 11.32 -28.22 -25.62
N LYS A 32 12.18 -27.22 -25.79
CA LYS A 32 13.63 -27.44 -25.73
C LYS A 32 14.08 -27.48 -24.27
N VAL A 33 14.76 -28.58 -23.92
CA VAL A 33 15.39 -28.78 -22.61
C VAL A 33 16.90 -28.93 -22.83
N ASN A 34 17.71 -28.29 -21.97
CA ASN A 34 19.18 -28.31 -22.10
C ASN A 34 19.83 -29.48 -21.36
N ASP A 35 19.09 -30.13 -20.47
CA ASP A 35 19.55 -31.26 -19.67
C ASP A 35 18.88 -32.58 -20.09
N LYS A 36 19.44 -33.71 -19.65
CA LYS A 36 18.90 -35.02 -19.93
C LYS A 36 17.62 -35.24 -19.11
N VAL A 37 16.54 -35.55 -19.78
CA VAL A 37 15.25 -35.95 -19.20
C VAL A 37 14.88 -37.38 -19.65
N GLU A 38 14.08 -38.04 -18.84
CA GLU A 38 13.67 -39.43 -19.11
C GLU A 38 12.16 -39.45 -19.43
N LYS A 39 11.77 -40.54 -20.06
CA LYS A 39 10.37 -40.82 -20.32
C LYS A 39 9.62 -40.93 -19.00
N ASP A 40 8.42 -40.36 -18.96
CA ASP A 40 7.51 -40.33 -17.80
C ASP A 40 8.00 -39.46 -16.63
N ASP A 41 9.00 -38.60 -16.84
CA ASP A 41 9.36 -37.58 -15.86
C ASP A 41 8.22 -36.61 -15.66
N LYS A 42 7.99 -36.22 -14.39
CA LYS A 42 6.92 -35.30 -14.02
C LYS A 42 7.33 -33.87 -14.36
N VAL A 43 6.49 -33.16 -15.12
CA VAL A 43 6.70 -31.75 -15.47
C VAL A 43 5.86 -30.86 -14.54
N LEU A 44 6.49 -29.89 -13.90
CA LEU A 44 5.85 -28.94 -12.97
C LEU A 44 6.04 -27.52 -13.48
N LEU A 45 4.98 -26.73 -13.44
CA LEU A 45 5.05 -25.29 -13.66
C LEU A 45 5.43 -24.63 -12.35
N THR A 46 6.65 -24.09 -12.24
CA THR A 46 7.16 -23.42 -11.04
C THR A 46 6.96 -21.90 -11.05
N LEU A 47 6.86 -21.31 -12.25
CA LEU A 47 6.68 -19.87 -12.44
C LEU A 47 5.70 -19.61 -13.59
N ASP A 48 4.57 -19.02 -13.30
CA ASP A 48 3.61 -18.53 -14.28
C ASP A 48 3.73 -17.00 -14.40
N ASN A 49 4.45 -16.54 -15.43
CA ASN A 49 4.66 -15.12 -15.68
C ASN A 49 3.36 -14.35 -15.94
N LYS A 50 2.34 -15.00 -16.52
CA LYS A 50 1.05 -14.36 -16.77
C LYS A 50 0.27 -14.16 -15.48
N LEU A 51 0.31 -15.15 -14.59
CA LEU A 51 -0.29 -15.06 -13.26
C LEU A 51 0.42 -14.01 -12.41
N ASN A 52 1.75 -14.01 -12.41
CA ASN A 52 2.53 -13.03 -11.65
C ASN A 52 2.25 -11.59 -12.10
N LYS A 53 2.25 -11.32 -13.40
CA LYS A 53 1.86 -9.99 -13.92
C LYS A 53 0.47 -9.58 -13.46
N LYS A 54 -0.49 -10.50 -13.52
CA LYS A 54 -1.86 -10.23 -13.07
C LYS A 54 -1.92 -9.94 -11.56
N ILE A 55 -1.15 -10.67 -10.76
CA ILE A 55 -1.05 -10.43 -9.31
C ILE A 55 -0.40 -9.07 -9.03
N ASP A 56 0.69 -8.74 -9.71
CA ASP A 56 1.36 -7.45 -9.56
C ASP A 56 0.43 -6.27 -9.92
N GLU A 57 -0.31 -6.40 -11.02
CA GLU A 57 -1.33 -5.42 -11.42
C GLU A 57 -2.44 -5.30 -10.36
N GLU A 58 -2.93 -6.41 -9.82
CA GLU A 58 -3.95 -6.42 -8.76
C GLU A 58 -3.43 -5.83 -7.44
N ILE A 59 -2.18 -6.10 -7.08
CA ILE A 59 -1.54 -5.51 -5.89
C ILE A 59 -1.42 -3.99 -6.05
N LEU A 60 -1.00 -3.51 -7.22
CA LEU A 60 -0.90 -2.07 -7.51
C LEU A 60 -2.26 -1.37 -7.49
N LEU A 61 -3.32 -2.04 -7.96
CA LEU A 61 -4.69 -1.49 -8.02
C LEU A 61 -5.44 -1.57 -6.69
N ARG A 62 -5.14 -2.55 -5.83
CA ARG A 62 -5.89 -2.86 -4.60
C ARG A 62 -5.19 -2.46 -3.32
N THR A 63 -4.59 -1.30 -3.25
CA THR A 63 -4.30 -0.73 -1.96
C THR A 63 -5.62 -0.41 -1.27
N ARG A 64 -6.03 -1.23 -0.29
CA ARG A 64 -7.17 -0.91 0.58
C ARG A 64 -6.88 0.41 1.25
N LYS A 65 -7.55 1.46 0.81
CA LYS A 65 -7.41 2.78 1.42
C LYS A 65 -8.27 2.86 2.67
N VAL A 66 -7.72 3.51 3.68
CA VAL A 66 -8.43 3.86 4.92
C VAL A 66 -9.03 5.24 4.73
N LEU A 67 -10.36 5.30 4.78
CA LEU A 67 -11.06 6.58 4.65
C LEU A 67 -10.87 7.42 5.90
N ILE A 68 -10.43 8.64 5.71
CA ILE A 68 -10.17 9.62 6.78
C ILE A 68 -10.98 10.89 6.58
N LYS A 69 -11.21 11.60 7.69
CA LYS A 69 -11.71 12.97 7.68
C LYS A 69 -10.60 13.88 8.20
N GLY A 70 -10.36 14.97 7.50
CA GLY A 70 -9.39 16.01 7.90
C GLY A 70 -10.08 17.33 8.18
N THR A 71 -9.62 18.05 9.20
CA THR A 71 -10.04 19.43 9.48
C THR A 71 -8.78 20.26 9.67
N PHE A 72 -8.59 21.25 8.79
CA PHE A 72 -7.46 22.15 8.80
C PHE A 72 -7.93 23.54 9.21
N ILE A 73 -7.33 24.10 10.25
CA ILE A 73 -7.71 25.41 10.81
C ILE A 73 -6.46 26.30 10.87
N ALA A 74 -6.54 27.46 10.22
CA ALA A 74 -5.46 28.45 10.27
C ALA A 74 -6.05 29.86 10.44
N LYS A 75 -5.87 30.43 11.61
CA LYS A 75 -6.33 31.76 12.00
C LYS A 75 -5.15 32.69 12.18
N LEU A 76 -5.35 33.98 11.86
CA LEU A 76 -4.31 34.99 12.01
C LEU A 76 -3.84 35.06 13.47
N ASN A 77 -2.51 35.13 13.68
CA ASN A 77 -1.86 35.14 14.98
C ASN A 77 -2.07 33.88 15.84
N GLU A 78 -2.60 32.81 15.28
CA GLU A 78 -2.74 31.51 15.95
C GLU A 78 -1.85 30.45 15.33
N LYS A 79 -1.62 29.35 16.05
CA LYS A 79 -0.99 28.16 15.48
C LYS A 79 -1.97 27.45 14.57
N ILE A 80 -1.47 26.92 13.46
CA ILE A 80 -2.26 26.03 12.62
C ILE A 80 -2.60 24.79 13.42
N ARG A 81 -3.84 24.34 13.30
CA ARG A 81 -4.31 23.07 13.86
C ARG A 81 -4.78 22.18 12.72
N PHE A 82 -4.22 20.99 12.64
CA PHE A 82 -4.64 19.99 11.68
C PHE A 82 -5.08 18.72 12.41
N ILE A 83 -6.35 18.36 12.25
CA ILE A 83 -6.99 17.24 12.93
C ILE A 83 -7.35 16.19 11.87
N VAL A 84 -6.99 14.92 12.12
CA VAL A 84 -7.34 13.81 11.22
C VAL A 84 -7.91 12.66 12.02
N THR A 85 -8.98 12.06 11.50
CA THR A 85 -9.60 10.88 12.10
C THR A 85 -9.92 9.81 11.06
N ASP A 86 -9.71 8.53 11.44
CA ASP A 86 -10.15 7.36 10.67
C ASP A 86 -11.50 6.78 11.17
N GLY A 87 -12.18 7.54 12.05
CA GLY A 87 -13.42 7.13 12.68
C GLY A 87 -13.23 6.37 14.01
N VAL A 88 -12.05 5.84 14.27
CA VAL A 88 -11.68 5.14 15.52
C VAL A 88 -10.60 5.93 16.27
N ASN A 89 -9.61 6.40 15.55
CA ASN A 89 -8.49 7.18 16.09
C ASN A 89 -8.57 8.61 15.58
N THR A 90 -8.35 9.55 16.48
CA THR A 90 -8.25 10.98 16.14
C THR A 90 -6.89 11.48 16.61
N VAL A 91 -6.20 12.19 15.76
CA VAL A 91 -4.90 12.82 16.03
C VAL A 91 -4.95 14.30 15.65
N GLU A 92 -4.14 15.07 16.32
CA GLU A 92 -3.98 16.51 16.07
C GLU A 92 -2.50 16.86 15.95
N GLU A 93 -2.21 17.75 15.02
CA GLU A 93 -0.89 18.35 14.82
C GLU A 93 -1.03 19.86 14.80
N CYS A 94 -0.17 20.53 15.56
CA CYS A 94 -0.10 21.99 15.59
C CYS A 94 1.21 22.48 14.96
N SER A 95 1.18 23.65 14.31
CA SER A 95 2.39 24.28 13.81
C SER A 95 3.30 24.74 14.94
N ASP A 96 4.58 24.86 14.64
CA ASP A 96 5.62 25.44 15.48
C ASP A 96 5.68 26.96 15.38
N PHE A 97 4.85 27.58 14.54
CA PHE A 97 4.81 29.03 14.26
C PHE A 97 3.37 29.54 14.30
N LEU A 98 3.23 30.86 14.42
CA LEU A 98 1.96 31.57 14.32
C LEU A 98 1.71 31.96 12.86
N VAL A 99 0.44 31.90 12.45
CA VAL A 99 0.02 32.33 11.11
C VAL A 99 0.14 33.85 11.01
N GLU A 100 0.84 34.30 9.98
CA GLU A 100 1.09 35.73 9.76
C GLU A 100 0.19 36.27 8.65
N GLN A 101 0.05 37.61 8.62
CA GLN A 101 -0.63 38.30 7.53
C GLN A 101 0.23 38.24 6.26
N ALA A 102 -0.39 37.98 5.12
CA ALA A 102 0.29 37.97 3.84
C ALA A 102 0.72 39.38 3.41
N ILE A 103 2.00 39.56 3.12
CA ILE A 103 2.56 40.80 2.59
C ILE A 103 2.47 40.84 1.07
N ASN A 104 2.98 39.77 0.40
CA ASN A 104 3.07 39.72 -1.05
C ASN A 104 2.09 38.73 -1.68
N LYS A 105 1.98 37.53 -1.12
CA LYS A 105 1.15 36.46 -1.66
C LYS A 105 0.37 35.78 -0.52
N LYS A 106 -0.93 35.88 -0.58
CA LYS A 106 -1.82 35.11 0.29
C LYS A 106 -1.90 33.65 -0.16
N ILE A 107 -2.04 32.75 0.80
CA ILE A 107 -2.34 31.35 0.51
C ILE A 107 -3.84 31.18 0.24
N THR A 108 -4.17 30.30 -0.68
CA THR A 108 -5.56 29.97 -1.01
C THR A 108 -5.95 28.61 -0.46
N GLU A 109 -7.24 28.40 -0.20
CA GLU A 109 -7.78 27.12 0.19
C GLU A 109 -7.40 26.02 -0.84
N LYS A 110 -7.42 26.35 -2.13
CA LYS A 110 -7.05 25.44 -3.19
C LYS A 110 -5.60 24.95 -3.08
N GLU A 111 -4.66 25.86 -2.82
CA GLU A 111 -3.24 25.52 -2.63
C GLU A 111 -3.04 24.63 -1.39
N ILE A 112 -3.73 24.89 -0.29
CA ILE A 112 -3.71 24.07 0.92
C ILE A 112 -4.27 22.69 0.60
N ARG A 113 -5.42 22.61 -0.02
CA ARG A 113 -6.08 21.36 -0.41
C ARG A 113 -5.19 20.51 -1.32
N GLU A 114 -4.57 21.10 -2.32
CA GLU A 114 -3.64 20.41 -3.22
C GLU A 114 -2.41 19.85 -2.47
N LYS A 115 -1.90 20.58 -1.48
CA LYS A 115 -0.75 20.12 -0.67
C LYS A 115 -1.12 19.02 0.30
N LEU A 116 -2.26 19.15 0.98
CA LEU A 116 -2.73 18.15 1.93
C LEU A 116 -3.19 16.86 1.24
N ASN A 117 -3.72 16.94 0.01
CA ASN A 117 -4.13 15.77 -0.79
C ASN A 117 -2.97 14.95 -1.39
N LYS A 118 -1.72 15.38 -1.20
CA LYS A 118 -0.56 14.57 -1.63
C LYS A 118 -0.29 13.39 -0.70
N ILE A 119 -1.24 12.45 -0.65
CA ILE A 119 -1.23 11.26 0.21
C ILE A 119 -1.30 9.95 -0.58
N LYS A 120 -1.07 9.99 -1.91
CA LYS A 120 -1.18 8.80 -2.79
C LYS A 120 -0.29 7.65 -2.35
N ASP A 121 0.88 7.95 -1.79
CA ASP A 121 1.87 6.98 -1.31
C ASP A 121 1.55 6.44 0.10
N THR A 122 0.41 6.83 0.66
CA THR A 122 -0.05 6.36 1.97
C THR A 122 -1.23 5.41 1.84
N VAL A 123 -1.54 4.71 2.93
CA VAL A 123 -2.74 3.85 3.02
C VAL A 123 -4.04 4.66 3.19
N TYR A 124 -3.96 5.98 3.23
CA TYR A 124 -5.09 6.86 3.52
C TYR A 124 -5.69 7.50 2.29
N GLU A 125 -6.99 7.80 2.39
CA GLU A 125 -7.74 8.57 1.40
C GLU A 125 -8.73 9.48 2.11
N TYR A 126 -8.78 10.76 1.74
CA TYR A 126 -9.74 11.68 2.33
C TYR A 126 -11.15 11.39 1.82
N LYS A 127 -12.04 11.06 2.75
CA LYS A 127 -13.49 11.12 2.51
C LYS A 127 -13.99 12.56 2.53
N PHE A 128 -13.47 13.36 3.48
CA PHE A 128 -13.72 14.79 3.60
C PHE A 128 -12.46 15.49 4.09
N LEU A 129 -12.23 16.69 3.58
CA LEU A 129 -11.17 17.58 4.03
C LEU A 129 -11.75 18.99 4.12
N ASP A 130 -12.05 19.42 5.34
CA ASP A 130 -12.55 20.74 5.65
C ASP A 130 -11.37 21.70 5.90
N ILE A 131 -11.41 22.88 5.30
CA ILE A 131 -10.37 23.89 5.42
C ILE A 131 -11.02 25.18 5.88
N ASN A 132 -10.65 25.62 7.08
CA ASN A 132 -11.11 26.87 7.70
C ASN A 132 -9.93 27.79 7.90
N ILE A 133 -9.85 28.82 7.08
CA ILE A 133 -8.74 29.79 7.08
C ILE A 133 -9.27 31.21 7.10
N ASP A 134 -8.49 32.11 7.68
CA ASP A 134 -8.75 33.55 7.57
C ASP A 134 -8.29 34.07 6.20
N ASP A 135 -8.90 35.18 5.78
CA ASP A 135 -8.46 35.86 4.57
C ASP A 135 -7.09 36.51 4.77
N ASN A 136 -6.35 36.62 3.66
CA ASN A 136 -5.09 37.37 3.61
C ASN A 136 -4.00 36.85 4.57
N ILE A 137 -3.91 35.52 4.76
CA ILE A 137 -2.87 34.89 5.56
C ILE A 137 -1.76 34.31 4.68
N PHE A 138 -0.59 34.17 5.29
CA PHE A 138 0.58 33.52 4.69
C PHE A 138 0.96 32.26 5.47
N ILE A 139 1.17 31.15 4.74
CA ILE A 139 1.67 29.88 5.28
C ILE A 139 2.74 29.36 4.35
N PRO A 140 3.97 29.09 4.82
CA PRO A 140 5.00 28.45 4.00
C PRO A 140 4.58 27.05 3.56
N LEU A 141 4.69 26.75 2.26
CA LEU A 141 4.30 25.45 1.70
C LEU A 141 5.11 24.26 2.25
N THR A 142 6.34 24.51 2.70
CA THR A 142 7.18 23.52 3.39
C THR A 142 6.54 23.09 4.70
N LYS A 143 6.04 24.06 5.49
CA LYS A 143 5.39 23.79 6.77
C LYS A 143 4.08 23.00 6.63
N LEU A 144 3.32 23.21 5.55
CA LEU A 144 2.16 22.37 5.24
C LEU A 144 2.57 20.90 4.96
N ASN A 145 3.69 20.70 4.28
CA ASN A 145 4.19 19.35 4.04
C ASN A 145 4.63 18.66 5.34
N ASP A 146 5.27 19.39 6.24
CA ASP A 146 5.72 18.88 7.53
C ASP A 146 4.52 18.52 8.42
N LEU A 147 3.53 19.40 8.54
CA LEU A 147 2.27 19.13 9.24
C LEU A 147 1.59 17.87 8.70
N ARG A 148 1.49 17.75 7.37
CA ARG A 148 0.91 16.57 6.73
C ARG A 148 1.68 15.29 7.09
N ARG A 149 3.02 15.30 7.01
CA ARG A 149 3.84 14.13 7.33
C ARG A 149 3.69 13.73 8.79
N ASN A 150 3.79 14.70 9.70
CA ASN A 150 3.73 14.46 11.13
C ASN A 150 2.38 13.90 11.58
N ILE A 151 1.27 14.43 11.06
CA ILE A 151 -0.06 13.95 11.45
C ILE A 151 -0.29 12.50 11.01
N PHE A 152 0.21 12.09 9.83
CA PHE A 152 0.09 10.70 9.39
C PHE A 152 1.02 9.76 10.15
N LEU A 153 2.19 10.21 10.57
CA LEU A 153 3.04 9.43 11.49
C LEU A 153 2.30 9.19 12.81
N LYS A 154 1.74 10.23 13.44
CA LYS A 154 0.95 10.12 14.67
C LYS A 154 -0.27 9.19 14.50
N LEU A 155 -0.97 9.27 13.37
CA LEU A 155 -2.11 8.40 13.10
C LEU A 155 -1.68 6.94 12.96
N ASN A 156 -0.57 6.67 12.26
CA ASN A 156 0.00 5.34 12.12
C ASN A 156 0.38 4.75 13.49
N GLU A 157 1.12 5.50 14.30
CA GLU A 157 1.50 5.07 15.65
C GLU A 157 0.28 4.73 16.50
N LYS A 158 -0.75 5.59 16.50
CA LYS A 158 -1.97 5.38 17.27
C LYS A 158 -2.76 4.15 16.81
N ARG A 159 -2.75 3.86 15.51
CA ARG A 159 -3.38 2.67 14.93
C ARG A 159 -2.61 1.40 15.27
N LEU A 160 -1.27 1.43 15.17
CA LEU A 160 -0.41 0.28 15.47
C LEU A 160 -0.46 -0.09 16.95
N TYR A 161 -0.53 0.89 17.85
CA TYR A 161 -0.59 0.64 19.29
C TYR A 161 -1.77 -0.24 19.72
N LYS A 162 -2.91 -0.16 19.02
CA LYS A 162 -4.10 -0.99 19.29
C LYS A 162 -4.00 -2.41 18.76
N THR A 163 -3.08 -2.69 17.85
CA THR A 163 -2.89 -4.02 17.24
C THR A 163 -1.87 -4.88 17.98
N LEU A 164 -1.26 -4.38 19.04
CA LEU A 164 -0.43 -5.21 19.90
C LEU A 164 -1.35 -6.20 20.65
N PHE A 165 -1.37 -7.44 20.18
CA PHE A 165 -2.12 -8.51 20.82
C PHE A 165 -1.68 -8.65 22.28
N LYS A 166 -2.62 -8.58 23.22
CA LYS A 166 -2.38 -9.06 24.56
C LYS A 166 -2.04 -10.54 24.46
N LYS A 167 -0.87 -10.94 24.91
CA LYS A 167 -0.52 -12.36 25.06
C LYS A 167 -1.47 -12.96 26.09
N GLU A 168 -2.54 -13.60 25.63
CA GLU A 168 -3.36 -14.43 26.50
C GLU A 168 -2.63 -15.75 26.71
N LYS A 169 -2.55 -16.18 27.97
CA LYS A 169 -2.02 -17.51 28.30
C LYS A 169 -3.08 -18.54 27.87
N TYR A 170 -2.82 -19.26 26.79
CA TYR A 170 -3.61 -20.38 26.39
C TYR A 170 -3.30 -21.56 27.34
N THR A 171 -4.29 -22.05 28.07
CA THR A 171 -4.23 -23.36 28.68
C THR A 171 -4.62 -24.41 27.64
N VAL A 172 -3.64 -25.18 27.19
CA VAL A 172 -3.89 -26.28 26.26
C VAL A 172 -4.54 -27.41 27.08
N ASN A 173 -5.84 -27.64 26.91
CA ASN A 173 -6.47 -28.86 27.36
C ASN A 173 -6.01 -30.02 26.49
N VAL A 174 -5.03 -30.76 26.93
CA VAL A 174 -4.62 -32.00 26.28
C VAL A 174 -5.67 -33.06 26.58
N PRO A 175 -6.44 -33.56 25.62
CA PRO A 175 -7.38 -34.64 25.87
C PRO A 175 -6.62 -35.91 26.30
N ASN A 176 -7.03 -36.50 27.45
CA ASN A 176 -6.52 -37.81 27.83
C ASN A 176 -7.07 -38.86 26.87
N PHE A 177 -6.23 -39.36 26.00
CA PHE A 177 -6.56 -40.53 25.19
C PHE A 177 -6.40 -41.78 26.08
N PRO A 178 -7.43 -42.63 26.16
CA PRO A 178 -7.28 -43.92 26.87
C PRO A 178 -6.22 -44.77 26.12
N LYS A 179 -5.35 -45.43 26.92
CA LYS A 179 -4.34 -46.37 26.42
C LYS A 179 -4.98 -47.63 25.88
#